data_10926c739f7f36687afd28e27e00b7d5
#
_entry.id   10926c739f7f36687afd28e27e00b7d5
#
_cell.length_a   1.000
_cell.length_b   1.000
_cell.length_c   1.000
_cell.angle_alpha   90.00
_cell.angle_beta   90.00
_cell.angle_gamma   90.00
#
_symmetry.space_group_name_H-M   'P 1'
#
loop_
_entity.id
_entity.type
_entity.pdbx_description
1 polymer ?
#
loop_
_entity_poly.entity_id
_entity_poly.type
_entity_poly.pdbx_seq_one_letter_code
_entity_poly.pdbx_strand_id
1 'polypeptide(L)'
;VEFIIYRLLGGLAVGAASVMAPAYISEIAPARLRGRLASIQQIAIVIGLFSAFVSNYLLVNFSGSSTAEFWMGFEAWRWMFWIELFPAVLFLVALIFIPESPRYLVLDGRDNEAQVVLNRLYGDSAGRQKLVEIQQSLSADKHKPKLADLKDKTTGKVRTIVWVALGLATFQQLVGINVVF
;
A
#
# COMPACT_ATOMS: atom_id res chain seq x y z
N VAL A 1 5.90 -4.69 26.42
CA VAL A 1 4.91 -5.50 25.68
C VAL A 1 4.09 -4.60 24.74
N GLU A 2 3.56 -3.47 25.21
CA GLU A 2 2.73 -2.55 24.41
C GLU A 2 3.43 -2.07 23.12
N PHE A 3 4.69 -1.67 23.20
CA PHE A 3 5.46 -1.22 22.06
C PHE A 3 5.57 -2.30 20.94
N ILE A 4 5.70 -3.56 21.32
CA ILE A 4 5.76 -4.69 20.38
C ILE A 4 4.42 -4.84 19.66
N ILE A 5 3.30 -4.72 20.39
CA ILE A 5 1.96 -4.81 19.80
C ILE A 5 1.75 -3.69 18.77
N TYR A 6 2.09 -2.44 19.11
CA TYR A 6 1.98 -1.32 18.16
C TYR A 6 2.86 -1.49 16.93
N ARG A 7 4.07 -2.03 17.09
CA ARG A 7 4.97 -2.35 15.96
C ARG A 7 4.40 -3.45 15.07
N LEU A 8 3.79 -4.49 15.65
CA LEU A 8 3.13 -5.55 14.86
C LEU A 8 1.94 -5.01 14.08
N LEU A 9 1.09 -4.20 14.71
CA LEU A 9 -0.05 -3.57 14.04
C LEU A 9 0.41 -2.62 12.92
N GLY A 10 1.44 -1.81 13.18
CA GLY A 10 2.04 -0.94 12.16
C GLY A 10 2.62 -1.73 10.98
N GLY A 11 3.30 -2.85 11.26
CA GLY A 11 3.83 -3.73 10.22
C GLY A 11 2.74 -4.36 9.36
N LEU A 12 1.62 -4.79 9.96
CA LEU A 12 0.46 -5.30 9.23
C LEU A 12 -0.16 -4.20 8.33
N ALA A 13 -0.29 -2.98 8.84
CA ALA A 13 -0.83 -1.85 8.07
C ALA A 13 0.07 -1.50 6.87
N VAL A 14 1.39 -1.42 7.08
CA VAL A 14 2.37 -1.16 6.00
C VAL A 14 2.36 -2.30 4.99
N GLY A 15 2.30 -3.57 5.45
CA GLY A 15 2.20 -4.73 4.57
C GLY A 15 0.95 -4.69 3.69
N ALA A 16 -0.21 -4.36 4.25
CA ALA A 16 -1.44 -4.20 3.50
C ALA A 16 -1.33 -3.04 2.47
N ALA A 17 -0.83 -1.88 2.87
CA ALA A 17 -0.64 -0.73 2.00
C ALA A 17 0.31 -1.03 0.83
N SER A 18 1.37 -1.78 1.08
CA SER A 18 2.36 -2.18 0.06
C SER A 18 1.77 -3.01 -1.08
N VAL A 19 0.71 -3.78 -0.80
CA VAL A 19 -0.01 -4.57 -1.82
C VAL A 19 -1.13 -3.75 -2.44
N MET A 20 -1.89 -3.01 -1.63
CA MET A 20 -3.08 -2.29 -2.09
C MET A 20 -2.74 -1.10 -3.00
N ALA A 21 -1.66 -0.36 -2.71
CA ALA A 21 -1.33 0.82 -3.50
C ALA A 21 -0.94 0.50 -4.96
N PRO A 22 -0.05 -0.47 -5.26
CA PRO A 22 0.21 -0.88 -6.65
C PRO A 22 -1.02 -1.47 -7.34
N ALA A 23 -1.84 -2.25 -6.61
CA ALA A 23 -3.08 -2.82 -7.15
C ALA A 23 -4.04 -1.71 -7.57
N TYR A 24 -4.29 -0.74 -6.71
CA TYR A 24 -5.14 0.42 -6.99
C TYR A 24 -4.63 1.21 -8.20
N ILE A 25 -3.33 1.51 -8.27
CA ILE A 25 -2.71 2.17 -9.42
C ILE A 25 -2.96 1.36 -10.71
N SER A 26 -2.82 0.05 -10.65
CA SER A 26 -3.02 -0.81 -11.83
C SER A 26 -4.47 -0.85 -12.32
N GLU A 27 -5.44 -0.65 -11.43
CA GLU A 27 -6.87 -0.64 -11.77
C GLU A 27 -7.36 0.70 -12.32
N ILE A 28 -6.85 1.81 -11.78
CA ILE A 28 -7.29 3.17 -12.16
C ILE A 28 -6.45 3.74 -13.31
N ALA A 29 -5.15 3.46 -13.34
CA ALA A 29 -4.25 4.09 -14.30
C ALA A 29 -4.47 3.60 -15.72
N PRO A 30 -4.61 4.52 -16.71
CA PRO A 30 -4.53 4.16 -18.11
C PRO A 30 -3.25 3.38 -18.41
N ALA A 31 -3.31 2.40 -19.32
CA ALA A 31 -2.19 1.52 -19.65
C ALA A 31 -0.89 2.28 -19.96
N ARG A 32 -1.02 3.42 -20.66
CA ARG A 32 0.09 4.31 -21.02
C ARG A 32 0.81 4.93 -19.82
N LEU A 33 0.10 5.19 -18.73
CA LEU A 33 0.64 5.89 -17.54
C LEU A 33 0.97 4.96 -16.38
N ARG A 34 0.55 3.69 -16.45
CA ARG A 34 0.69 2.72 -15.34
C ARG A 34 2.13 2.56 -14.88
N GLY A 35 3.07 2.37 -15.82
CA GLY A 35 4.50 2.23 -15.50
C GLY A 35 5.07 3.51 -14.86
N ARG A 36 4.69 4.68 -15.38
CA ARG A 36 5.13 5.98 -14.83
C ARG A 36 4.63 6.17 -13.40
N LEU A 37 3.37 5.86 -13.12
CA LEU A 37 2.79 5.98 -11.78
C LEU A 37 3.42 5.00 -10.79
N ALA A 38 3.71 3.77 -11.22
CA ALA A 38 4.45 2.81 -10.41
C ALA A 38 5.87 3.30 -10.07
N SER A 39 6.56 3.92 -11.02
CA SER A 39 7.88 4.51 -10.77
C SER A 39 7.80 5.71 -9.81
N ILE A 40 6.79 6.56 -9.93
CA ILE A 40 6.55 7.68 -9.01
C ILE A 40 6.30 7.15 -7.59
N GLN A 41 5.51 6.09 -7.45
CA GLN A 41 5.28 5.45 -6.16
C GLN A 41 6.60 4.98 -5.53
N GLN A 42 7.47 4.34 -6.29
CA GLN A 42 8.77 3.88 -5.79
C GLN A 42 9.66 5.05 -5.35
N ILE A 43 9.69 6.12 -6.14
CA ILE A 43 10.44 7.34 -5.78
C ILE A 43 9.88 7.95 -4.50
N ALA A 44 8.56 8.01 -4.34
CA ALA A 44 7.92 8.53 -3.13
C ALA A 44 8.30 7.73 -1.87
N ILE A 45 8.39 6.39 -1.97
CA ILE A 45 8.86 5.52 -0.88
C ILE A 45 10.30 5.89 -0.49
N VAL A 46 11.20 6.03 -1.46
CA VAL A 46 12.60 6.37 -1.20
C VAL A 46 12.73 7.78 -0.57
N ILE A 47 11.98 8.76 -1.09
CA ILE A 47 11.96 10.11 -0.52
C ILE A 47 11.43 10.09 0.92
N GLY A 48 10.37 9.32 1.19
CA GLY A 48 9.82 9.16 2.54
C GLY A 48 10.84 8.59 3.51
N LEU A 49 11.54 7.53 3.11
CA LEU A 49 12.60 6.91 3.91
C LEU A 49 13.75 7.89 4.18
N PHE A 50 14.22 8.57 3.15
CA PHE A 50 15.28 9.60 3.29
C PHE A 50 14.84 10.73 4.24
N SER A 51 13.61 11.22 4.09
CA SER A 51 13.07 12.28 4.96
C SER A 51 12.98 11.84 6.42
N ALA A 52 12.64 10.58 6.68
CA ALA A 52 12.63 10.02 8.03
C ALA A 52 14.03 10.01 8.65
N PHE A 53 15.05 9.58 7.90
CA PHE A 53 16.45 9.61 8.39
C PHE A 53 16.93 11.04 8.66
N VAL A 54 16.65 11.97 7.74
CA VAL A 54 17.02 13.38 7.93
C VAL A 54 16.34 13.97 9.16
N SER A 55 15.05 13.70 9.35
CA SER A 55 14.29 14.15 10.51
C SER A 55 14.88 13.63 11.81
N ASN A 56 15.19 12.33 11.88
CA ASN A 56 15.80 11.72 13.06
C ASN A 56 17.20 12.29 13.35
N TYR A 57 18.01 12.47 12.31
CA TYR A 57 19.33 13.10 12.44
C TYR A 57 19.25 14.52 12.99
N LEU A 58 18.34 15.33 12.46
CA LEU A 58 18.14 16.70 12.93
C LEU A 58 17.72 16.72 14.40
N LEU A 59 16.77 15.87 14.80
CA LEU A 59 16.34 15.79 16.20
C LEU A 59 17.49 15.43 17.14
N VAL A 60 18.29 14.42 16.80
CA VAL A 60 19.47 14.05 17.62
C VAL A 60 20.46 15.20 17.68
N ASN A 61 20.71 15.86 16.57
CA ASN A 61 21.69 16.97 16.52
C ASN A 61 21.24 18.18 17.36
N PHE A 62 19.94 18.47 17.40
CA PHE A 62 19.40 19.57 18.22
C PHE A 62 19.29 19.21 19.70
N SER A 63 19.01 17.94 20.05
CA SER A 63 18.88 17.50 21.44
C SER A 63 20.21 17.08 22.07
N GLY A 64 21.26 16.84 21.25
CA GLY A 64 22.55 16.33 21.70
C GLY A 64 22.61 14.81 21.86
N SER A 65 21.49 14.14 22.14
CA SER A 65 21.38 12.68 22.12
C SER A 65 19.93 12.24 21.95
N SER A 66 19.72 10.99 21.56
CA SER A 66 18.36 10.44 21.39
C SER A 66 17.58 10.31 22.71
N THR A 67 18.28 10.21 23.84
CA THR A 67 17.71 10.09 25.19
C THR A 67 17.67 11.41 25.95
N ALA A 68 18.20 12.49 25.38
CA ALA A 68 18.14 13.81 25.99
C ALA A 68 16.70 14.36 25.93
N GLU A 69 16.32 15.12 26.95
CA GLU A 69 15.07 15.90 26.95
C GLU A 69 15.15 16.96 25.85
N PHE A 70 14.16 16.98 24.97
CA PHE A 70 14.12 17.92 23.85
C PHE A 70 13.11 19.04 24.07
N TRP A 71 11.83 18.70 24.14
CA TRP A 71 10.76 19.68 24.31
C TRP A 71 9.64 19.11 25.17
N MET A 72 9.01 19.96 26.01
CA MET A 72 7.93 19.61 26.95
C MET A 72 8.28 18.47 27.93
N GLY A 73 9.59 18.29 28.26
CA GLY A 73 10.04 17.24 29.18
C GLY A 73 10.02 15.83 28.59
N PHE A 74 9.88 15.70 27.27
CA PHE A 74 9.95 14.41 26.59
C PHE A 74 11.30 14.20 25.91
N GLU A 75 11.78 12.96 25.95
CA GLU A 75 13.03 12.53 25.31
C GLU A 75 12.91 12.61 23.78
N ALA A 76 14.04 12.93 23.10
CA ALA A 76 14.08 13.15 21.66
C ALA A 76 13.56 11.96 20.82
N TRP A 77 13.80 10.70 21.27
CA TRP A 77 13.31 9.51 20.57
C TRP A 77 11.76 9.46 20.48
N ARG A 78 11.05 10.03 21.46
CA ARG A 78 9.56 10.10 21.41
C ARG A 78 9.11 11.06 20.32
N TRP A 79 9.82 12.16 20.14
CA TRP A 79 9.55 13.11 19.07
C TRP A 79 9.79 12.53 17.70
N MET A 80 10.77 11.63 17.53
CA MET A 80 11.01 10.92 16.29
C MET A 80 9.76 10.12 15.86
N PHE A 81 9.10 9.45 16.80
CA PHE A 81 7.85 8.73 16.51
C PHE A 81 6.67 9.68 16.28
N TRP A 82 6.60 10.78 16.99
CA TRP A 82 5.49 11.72 16.83
C TRP A 82 5.53 12.47 15.51
N ILE A 83 6.70 12.75 14.98
CA ILE A 83 6.85 13.35 13.64
C ILE A 83 6.28 12.43 12.56
N GLU A 84 6.38 11.11 12.71
CA GLU A 84 5.77 10.14 11.79
C GLU A 84 4.22 10.25 11.75
N LEU A 85 3.61 10.79 12.79
CA LEU A 85 2.16 11.01 12.82
C LEU A 85 1.71 12.04 11.78
N PHE A 86 2.52 13.04 11.48
CA PHE A 86 2.17 14.08 10.50
C PHE A 86 1.92 13.52 9.10
N PRO A 87 2.86 12.79 8.47
CA PRO A 87 2.58 12.18 7.16
C PRO A 87 1.48 11.09 7.24
N ALA A 88 1.34 10.38 8.35
CA ALA A 88 0.29 9.39 8.53
C ALA A 88 -1.11 10.04 8.54
N VAL A 89 -1.30 11.15 9.25
CA VAL A 89 -2.55 11.91 9.24
C VAL A 89 -2.82 12.50 7.87
N LEU A 90 -1.80 13.06 7.22
CA LEU A 90 -1.94 13.59 5.85
C LEU A 90 -2.38 12.51 4.87
N PHE A 91 -1.80 11.31 4.99
CA PHE A 91 -2.20 10.16 4.18
C PHE A 91 -3.65 9.72 4.47
N LEU A 92 -4.04 9.64 5.74
CA LEU A 92 -5.41 9.31 6.13
C LEU A 92 -6.42 10.30 5.55
N VAL A 93 -6.12 11.60 5.64
CA VAL A 93 -6.96 12.65 5.04
C VAL A 93 -7.03 12.50 3.53
N ALA A 94 -5.89 12.26 2.86
CA ALA A 94 -5.85 12.04 1.42
C ALA A 94 -6.70 10.85 0.97
N LEU A 95 -6.72 9.76 1.76
CA LEU A 95 -7.53 8.57 1.46
C LEU A 95 -9.05 8.87 1.40
N ILE A 96 -9.52 9.85 2.18
CA ILE A 96 -10.95 10.23 2.17
C ILE A 96 -11.36 10.83 0.81
N PHE A 97 -10.42 11.46 0.10
CA PHE A 97 -10.68 12.09 -1.20
C PHE A 97 -10.44 11.16 -2.40
N ILE A 98 -9.82 10.02 -2.18
CA ILE A 98 -9.57 9.05 -3.24
C ILE A 98 -10.85 8.27 -3.54
N PRO A 99 -11.33 8.24 -4.81
CA PRO A 99 -12.50 7.46 -5.17
C PRO A 99 -12.24 5.96 -5.05
N GLU A 100 -13.29 5.19 -4.82
CA GLU A 100 -13.19 3.73 -4.81
C GLU A 100 -12.78 3.21 -6.19
N SER A 101 -12.15 2.02 -6.22
CA SER A 101 -11.76 1.38 -7.48
C SER A 101 -12.99 1.08 -8.33
N PRO A 102 -13.00 1.46 -9.63
CA PRO A 102 -14.10 1.12 -10.54
C PRO A 102 -14.37 -0.38 -10.61
N ARG A 103 -13.33 -1.21 -10.52
CA ARG A 103 -13.47 -2.67 -10.54
C ARG A 103 -14.17 -3.17 -9.28
N TYR A 104 -13.85 -2.61 -8.12
CA TYR A 104 -14.53 -2.92 -6.86
C TYR A 104 -16.01 -2.49 -6.90
N LEU A 105 -16.29 -1.27 -7.38
CA LEU A 105 -17.64 -0.74 -7.51
C LEU A 105 -18.55 -1.65 -8.38
N VAL A 106 -18.00 -2.16 -9.50
CA VAL A 106 -18.72 -3.11 -10.37
C VAL A 106 -18.94 -4.44 -9.65
N LEU A 107 -17.96 -4.94 -8.89
CA LEU A 107 -18.12 -6.16 -8.09
C LEU A 107 -19.20 -6.04 -7.02
N ASP A 108 -19.35 -4.84 -6.45
CA ASP A 108 -20.35 -4.50 -5.43
C ASP A 108 -21.74 -4.16 -6.04
N GLY A 109 -21.86 -4.16 -7.38
CA GLY A 109 -23.10 -3.84 -8.09
C GLY A 109 -23.41 -2.33 -8.19
N ARG A 110 -22.45 -1.47 -7.88
CA ARG A 110 -22.55 0.00 -7.92
C ARG A 110 -22.07 0.56 -9.27
N ASP A 111 -22.65 0.05 -10.37
CA ASP A 111 -22.21 0.36 -11.74
C ASP A 111 -22.29 1.85 -12.08
N ASN A 112 -23.30 2.57 -11.55
CA ASN A 112 -23.44 4.01 -11.78
C ASN A 112 -22.27 4.82 -11.21
N GLU A 113 -21.79 4.47 -10.03
CA GLU A 113 -20.66 5.12 -9.39
C GLU A 113 -19.35 4.76 -10.11
N ALA A 114 -19.19 3.51 -10.50
CA ALA A 114 -18.09 3.07 -11.35
C ALA A 114 -18.02 3.87 -12.65
N GLN A 115 -19.18 4.10 -13.30
CA GLN A 115 -19.25 4.91 -14.51
C GLN A 115 -18.82 6.36 -14.27
N VAL A 116 -19.22 6.97 -13.16
CA VAL A 116 -18.82 8.35 -12.82
C VAL A 116 -17.30 8.43 -12.65
N VAL A 117 -16.68 7.49 -11.95
CA VAL A 117 -15.23 7.44 -11.77
C VAL A 117 -14.52 7.23 -13.10
N LEU A 118 -15.00 6.29 -13.92
CA LEU A 118 -14.42 6.01 -15.23
C LEU A 118 -14.55 7.19 -16.19
N ASN A 119 -15.67 7.92 -16.17
CA ASN A 119 -15.84 9.11 -16.99
C ASN A 119 -14.87 10.22 -16.59
N ARG A 120 -14.57 10.39 -15.30
CA ARG A 120 -13.55 11.35 -14.85
C ARG A 120 -12.14 10.99 -15.32
N LEU A 121 -11.83 9.70 -15.42
CA LEU A 121 -10.50 9.21 -15.77
C LEU A 121 -10.26 9.13 -17.29
N TYR A 122 -11.26 8.73 -18.04
CA TYR A 122 -11.12 8.38 -19.47
C TYR A 122 -11.99 9.23 -20.41
N GLY A 123 -12.90 10.05 -19.86
CA GLY A 123 -13.96 10.71 -20.61
C GLY A 123 -15.17 9.82 -20.88
N ASP A 124 -16.29 10.41 -21.31
CA ASP A 124 -17.60 9.73 -21.35
C ASP A 124 -17.64 8.53 -22.30
N SER A 125 -17.06 8.63 -23.47
CA SER A 125 -17.08 7.54 -24.46
C SER A 125 -16.20 6.37 -24.06
N ALA A 126 -14.95 6.65 -23.70
CA ALA A 126 -13.97 5.65 -23.28
C ALA A 126 -14.32 5.05 -21.90
N GLY A 127 -14.91 5.86 -21.00
CA GLY A 127 -15.38 5.40 -19.69
C GLY A 127 -16.46 4.34 -19.80
N ARG A 128 -17.46 4.52 -20.68
CA ARG A 128 -18.51 3.50 -20.94
C ARG A 128 -17.92 2.21 -21.49
N GLN A 129 -17.03 2.32 -22.47
CA GLN A 129 -16.38 1.15 -23.04
C GLN A 129 -15.57 0.38 -21.97
N LYS A 130 -14.88 1.12 -21.08
CA LYS A 130 -14.11 0.51 -19.99
C LYS A 130 -14.99 -0.17 -18.95
N LEU A 131 -16.18 0.36 -18.66
CA LEU A 131 -17.15 -0.29 -17.77
C LEU A 131 -17.58 -1.65 -18.34
N VAL A 132 -17.93 -1.70 -19.62
CA VAL A 132 -18.32 -2.96 -20.28
C VAL A 132 -17.17 -3.97 -20.27
N GLU A 133 -15.93 -3.53 -20.52
CA GLU A 133 -14.73 -4.38 -20.43
C GLU A 133 -14.54 -4.97 -19.03
N ILE A 134 -14.71 -4.16 -17.98
CA ILE A 134 -14.65 -4.63 -16.58
C ILE A 134 -15.76 -5.64 -16.29
N GLN A 135 -17.00 -5.35 -16.66
CA GLN A 135 -18.12 -6.26 -16.46
C GLN A 135 -17.93 -7.61 -17.18
N GLN A 136 -17.43 -7.59 -18.43
CA GLN A 136 -17.10 -8.81 -19.18
C GLN A 136 -15.98 -9.60 -18.50
N SER A 137 -14.92 -8.93 -18.05
CA SER A 137 -13.81 -9.60 -17.35
C SER A 137 -14.24 -10.26 -16.05
N LEU A 138 -15.13 -9.60 -15.30
CA LEU A 138 -15.67 -10.12 -14.04
C LEU A 138 -16.69 -11.25 -14.26
N SER A 139 -17.49 -11.17 -15.33
CA SER A 139 -18.42 -12.26 -15.68
C SER A 139 -17.70 -13.51 -16.18
N ALA A 140 -16.57 -13.34 -16.84
CA ALA A 140 -15.71 -14.45 -17.26
C ALA A 140 -14.99 -15.10 -16.07
N ASP A 141 -14.67 -14.30 -15.04
CA ASP A 141 -13.97 -14.75 -13.83
C ASP A 141 -14.98 -15.17 -12.74
N LYS A 142 -15.74 -16.23 -13.01
CA LYS A 142 -16.77 -16.76 -12.08
C LYS A 142 -16.21 -17.26 -10.74
N HIS A 143 -14.90 -17.33 -10.60
CA HIS A 143 -14.27 -17.89 -9.43
C HIS A 143 -13.91 -16.80 -8.42
N LYS A 144 -14.71 -16.66 -7.35
CA LYS A 144 -14.31 -15.82 -6.21
C LYS A 144 -13.11 -16.46 -5.53
N PRO A 145 -11.95 -15.79 -5.47
CA PRO A 145 -10.75 -16.36 -4.85
C PRO A 145 -11.02 -16.66 -3.36
N LYS A 146 -10.75 -17.88 -2.96
CA LYS A 146 -10.89 -18.34 -1.57
C LYS A 146 -9.53 -18.77 -1.06
N LEU A 147 -9.31 -18.65 0.25
CA LEU A 147 -8.10 -19.21 0.88
C LEU A 147 -7.92 -20.72 0.60
N ALA A 148 -9.03 -21.42 0.34
CA ALA A 148 -8.98 -22.83 -0.08
C ALA A 148 -8.29 -23.03 -1.44
N ASP A 149 -8.22 -22.01 -2.30
CA ASP A 149 -7.56 -22.09 -3.61
C ASP A 149 -6.03 -22.08 -3.52
N LEU A 150 -5.48 -21.75 -2.33
CA LEU A 150 -4.06 -21.94 -2.02
C LEU A 150 -3.67 -23.42 -1.90
N LYS A 151 -4.68 -24.29 -1.75
CA LYS A 151 -4.48 -25.74 -1.76
C LYS A 151 -4.76 -26.32 -3.13
N ASP A 152 -3.98 -27.30 -3.52
CA ASP A 152 -4.23 -28.08 -4.72
C ASP A 152 -5.45 -28.97 -4.49
N LYS A 153 -6.44 -28.88 -5.38
CA LYS A 153 -7.71 -29.63 -5.30
C LYS A 153 -7.50 -31.14 -5.45
N THR A 154 -6.40 -31.55 -6.08
CA THR A 154 -6.10 -32.97 -6.32
C THR A 154 -5.32 -33.61 -5.18
N THR A 155 -4.36 -32.89 -4.62
CA THR A 155 -3.45 -33.41 -3.59
C THR A 155 -3.78 -32.95 -2.18
N GLY A 156 -4.66 -31.95 -2.01
CA GLY A 156 -5.01 -31.31 -0.74
C GLY A 156 -3.84 -30.53 -0.08
N LYS A 157 -2.65 -30.55 -0.71
CA LYS A 157 -1.46 -29.86 -0.22
C LYS A 157 -1.43 -28.39 -0.65
N VAL A 158 -0.72 -27.56 0.09
CA VAL A 158 -0.47 -26.17 -0.31
C VAL A 158 0.31 -26.15 -1.64
N ARG A 159 -0.17 -25.36 -2.58
CA ARG A 159 0.46 -25.25 -3.92
C ARG A 159 1.91 -24.80 -3.81
N THR A 160 2.79 -25.43 -4.55
CA THR A 160 4.24 -25.13 -4.56
C THR A 160 4.54 -23.64 -4.73
N ILE A 161 3.72 -22.92 -5.55
CA ILE A 161 3.88 -21.49 -5.76
C ILE A 161 3.76 -20.66 -4.46
N VAL A 162 2.98 -21.12 -3.49
CA VAL A 162 2.86 -20.45 -2.18
C VAL A 162 4.16 -20.54 -1.42
N TRP A 163 4.81 -21.71 -1.43
CA TRP A 163 6.11 -21.89 -0.80
C TRP A 163 7.22 -21.11 -1.46
N VAL A 164 7.19 -21.02 -2.80
CA VAL A 164 8.13 -20.18 -3.56
C VAL A 164 7.92 -18.70 -3.21
N ALA A 165 6.67 -18.24 -3.16
CA ALA A 165 6.36 -16.85 -2.80
C ALA A 165 6.80 -16.52 -1.36
N LEU A 166 6.54 -17.42 -0.40
CA LEU A 166 6.98 -17.26 0.99
C LEU A 166 8.51 -17.26 1.08
N GLY A 167 9.18 -18.16 0.36
CA GLY A 167 10.63 -18.22 0.30
C GLY A 167 11.23 -16.92 -0.23
N LEU A 168 10.73 -16.44 -1.38
CA LEU A 168 11.18 -15.17 -1.95
C LEU A 168 10.96 -13.99 -1.01
N ALA A 169 9.78 -13.88 -0.39
CA ALA A 169 9.48 -12.82 0.58
C ALA A 169 10.42 -12.89 1.79
N THR A 170 10.68 -14.09 2.31
CA THR A 170 11.61 -14.30 3.43
C THR A 170 13.04 -13.91 3.05
N PHE A 171 13.52 -14.39 1.90
CA PHE A 171 14.86 -14.04 1.42
C PHE A 171 15.02 -12.55 1.14
N GLN A 172 13.99 -11.90 0.59
CA GLN A 172 13.98 -10.46 0.38
C GLN A 172 14.20 -9.68 1.68
N GLN A 173 13.62 -10.13 2.80
CA GLN A 173 13.83 -9.51 4.10
C GLN A 173 15.21 -9.87 4.70
N LEU A 174 15.67 -11.11 4.50
CA LEU A 174 16.96 -11.58 5.03
C LEU A 174 18.18 -10.97 4.31
N VAL A 175 18.05 -10.53 3.07
CA VAL A 175 19.10 -9.80 2.33
C VAL A 175 19.45 -8.48 3.03
N GLY A 176 18.68 -8.06 4.04
CA GLY A 176 19.02 -6.91 4.86
C GLY A 176 18.81 -5.57 4.13
N ILE A 177 17.90 -5.52 3.15
CA ILE A 177 17.59 -4.28 2.43
C ILE A 177 17.23 -3.14 3.40
N ASN A 178 16.58 -3.48 4.52
CA ASN A 178 16.22 -2.53 5.57
C ASN A 178 17.38 -2.18 6.52
N VAL A 179 18.53 -2.84 6.39
CA VAL A 179 19.75 -2.56 7.18
C VAL A 179 20.70 -1.67 6.41
N VAL A 180 20.66 -1.73 5.07
CA VAL A 180 21.51 -0.95 4.17
C VAL A 180 20.92 0.43 3.90
N PHE A 181 19.61 0.58 4.06
CA PHE A 181 18.87 1.84 3.98
C PHE A 181 18.36 2.22 5.36
#